data_e2934ceadb82c584490edb2e2fd41503
#
_entry.id   e2934ceadb82c584490edb2e2fd41503
#
_cell.length_a   1.000
_cell.length_b   1.000
_cell.length_c   1.000
_cell.angle_alpha   90.00
_cell.angle_beta   90.00
_cell.angle_gamma   90.00
#
_symmetry.space_group_name_H-M   'P 1'
#
loop_
_entity.id
_entity.type
_entity.pdbx_description
1 polymer ?
#
loop_
_entity_poly.entity_id
_entity_poly.type
_entity_poly.pdbx_seq_one_letter_code
_entity_poly.pdbx_strand_id
1 'polypeptide(L)'
;PLRGQLADRTRELAHCAPDLVAYGAQDAILADVLEVDSRLRAAERKAAWGRGLGTAGQILAAGLAVVSALWIGGNAVADGRVGGRILAVLVLTPLALHEVFGAFTGAAQTHTRAKAALLRVVEVLDAPQVGTGDSPTAGASEEEPSLVIDGLTVGWPGGHPVLSDVNLTVATGESVAVVGRSGIGKTTLAATIMGLIPPLAGSVTTTGRVRYLAQNAHVFATSISENVRIGCKDATKSEVVTALDRAGLTIPPERVVAEDGGTLSGGEAQRLVLARVLVSHDTSEDPSAHDVLILDEPSEHLDVETATAIMDDLWASTPHAAKLVITHDPLVMARCDRVWDVG
;
A
#
# COMPACT_ATOMS: atom_id res chain seq x y z
N PRO A 1 -14.22 7.06 12.44
CA PRO A 1 -13.01 7.90 12.38
C PRO A 1 -12.12 7.75 13.63
N LEU A 2 -12.66 7.97 14.88
CA LEU A 2 -11.83 7.95 16.10
C LEU A 2 -11.09 6.62 16.36
N ARG A 3 -11.69 5.47 16.04
CA ARG A 3 -11.01 4.16 16.14
C ARG A 3 -9.86 4.01 15.16
N GLY A 4 -10.01 4.54 13.95
CA GLY A 4 -8.92 4.58 12.98
C GLY A 4 -7.78 5.47 13.46
N GLN A 5 -8.09 6.69 13.90
CA GLN A 5 -7.10 7.60 14.48
C GLN A 5 -6.35 6.98 15.67
N LEU A 6 -7.06 6.29 16.58
CA LEU A 6 -6.41 5.61 17.70
C LEU A 6 -5.48 4.49 17.21
N ALA A 7 -5.92 3.69 16.23
CA ALA A 7 -5.09 2.61 15.67
C ALA A 7 -3.84 3.18 14.98
N ASP A 8 -3.97 4.25 14.20
CA ASP A 8 -2.85 4.89 13.51
C ASP A 8 -1.85 5.48 14.50
N ARG A 9 -2.33 6.20 15.54
CA ARG A 9 -1.45 6.75 16.60
C ARG A 9 -0.78 5.65 17.42
N THR A 10 -1.47 4.55 17.69
CA THR A 10 -0.88 3.41 18.42
C THR A 10 0.19 2.72 17.58
N ARG A 11 -0.03 2.59 16.26
CA ARG A 11 0.97 2.02 15.34
C ARG A 11 2.19 2.93 15.24
N GLU A 12 1.99 4.24 15.11
CA GLU A 12 3.06 5.24 15.10
C GLU A 12 3.89 5.17 16.39
N LEU A 13 3.24 5.15 17.56
CA LEU A 13 3.90 4.98 18.87
C LEU A 13 4.73 3.70 18.92
N ALA A 14 4.20 2.57 18.44
CA ALA A 14 4.90 1.29 18.46
C ALA A 14 6.09 1.28 17.49
N HIS A 15 5.94 1.86 16.30
CA HIS A 15 6.99 1.90 15.29
C HIS A 15 8.16 2.81 15.71
N CYS A 16 7.86 3.97 16.28
CA CYS A 16 8.85 4.96 16.72
C CYS A 16 9.30 4.77 18.17
N ALA A 17 8.88 3.69 18.85
CA ALA A 17 9.17 3.49 20.28
C ALA A 17 10.66 3.58 20.63
N PRO A 18 11.62 2.99 19.89
CA PRO A 18 13.04 3.12 20.19
C PRO A 18 13.52 4.57 20.15
N ASP A 19 13.11 5.33 19.14
CA ASP A 19 13.50 6.73 18.97
C ASP A 19 12.89 7.60 20.08
N LEU A 20 11.61 7.38 20.39
CA LEU A 20 10.91 8.12 21.44
C LEU A 20 11.56 7.94 22.80
N VAL A 21 12.01 6.71 23.11
CA VAL A 21 12.75 6.42 24.35
C VAL A 21 14.12 7.09 24.33
N ALA A 22 14.84 7.01 23.22
CA ALA A 22 16.16 7.62 23.08
C ALA A 22 16.15 9.15 23.26
N TYR A 23 15.08 9.81 22.81
CA TYR A 23 14.92 11.28 22.94
C TYR A 23 14.08 11.70 24.15
N GLY A 24 13.57 10.78 24.97
CA GLY A 24 12.73 11.09 26.13
C GLY A 24 11.39 11.72 25.79
N ALA A 25 10.87 11.48 24.59
CA ALA A 25 9.64 12.09 24.06
C ALA A 25 8.39 11.22 24.25
N GLN A 26 8.52 10.03 24.89
CA GLN A 26 7.45 9.05 25.03
C GLN A 26 6.19 9.60 25.72
N ASP A 27 6.37 10.45 26.75
CA ASP A 27 5.23 10.95 27.54
C ASP A 27 4.33 11.90 26.73
N ALA A 28 4.91 12.70 25.85
CA ALA A 28 4.16 13.64 25.00
C ALA A 28 3.29 12.88 23.97
N ILE A 29 3.85 11.87 23.32
CA ILE A 29 3.12 11.07 22.32
C ILE A 29 2.08 10.18 23.02
N LEU A 30 2.41 9.61 24.20
CA LEU A 30 1.44 8.83 24.98
C LEU A 30 0.26 9.70 25.42
N ALA A 31 0.48 10.97 25.79
CA ALA A 31 -0.59 11.90 26.13
C ALA A 31 -1.54 12.14 24.95
N ASP A 32 -1.04 12.26 23.71
CA ASP A 32 -1.87 12.41 22.51
C ASP A 32 -2.73 11.17 22.27
N VAL A 33 -2.15 9.96 22.37
CA VAL A 33 -2.88 8.68 22.27
C VAL A 33 -4.00 8.61 23.33
N LEU A 34 -3.70 8.97 24.59
CA LEU A 34 -4.67 8.96 25.68
C LEU A 34 -5.78 10.01 25.46
N GLU A 35 -5.48 11.13 24.84
CA GLU A 35 -6.50 12.14 24.50
C GLU A 35 -7.47 11.58 23.45
N VAL A 36 -6.99 10.97 22.37
CA VAL A 36 -7.83 10.33 21.34
C VAL A 36 -8.68 9.22 21.96
N ASP A 37 -8.11 8.38 22.84
CA ASP A 37 -8.82 7.32 23.55
C ASP A 37 -9.91 7.88 24.49
N SER A 38 -9.63 8.99 25.18
CA SER A 38 -10.63 9.67 26.03
C SER A 38 -11.84 10.17 25.22
N ARG A 39 -11.60 10.75 24.07
CA ARG A 39 -12.63 11.21 23.13
C ARG A 39 -13.45 10.00 22.59
N LEU A 40 -12.79 8.88 22.26
CA LEU A 40 -13.45 7.67 21.82
C LEU A 40 -14.35 7.12 22.91
N ARG A 41 -13.84 6.99 24.16
CA ARG A 41 -14.63 6.54 25.32
C ARG A 41 -15.84 7.43 25.59
N ALA A 42 -15.69 8.75 25.49
CA ALA A 42 -16.80 9.67 25.66
C ALA A 42 -17.88 9.48 24.60
N ALA A 43 -17.50 9.32 23.34
CA ALA A 43 -18.42 9.04 22.24
C ALA A 43 -19.13 7.68 22.40
N GLU A 44 -18.40 6.62 22.79
CA GLU A 44 -18.95 5.29 23.03
C GLU A 44 -19.91 5.29 24.24
N ARG A 45 -19.57 6.01 25.30
CA ARG A 45 -20.46 6.16 26.49
C ARG A 45 -21.76 6.84 26.08
N LYS A 46 -21.70 7.96 25.33
CA LYS A 46 -22.90 8.65 24.83
C LYS A 46 -23.77 7.74 23.97
N ALA A 47 -23.15 6.97 23.07
CA ALA A 47 -23.84 6.00 22.24
C ALA A 47 -24.44 4.83 23.05
N ALA A 48 -23.76 4.36 24.10
CA ALA A 48 -24.24 3.30 24.99
C ALA A 48 -25.48 3.78 25.80
N TRP A 49 -25.44 4.99 26.33
CA TRP A 49 -26.56 5.60 27.01
C TRP A 49 -27.81 5.74 26.12
N GLY A 50 -27.62 6.23 24.87
CA GLY A 50 -28.72 6.32 23.90
C GLY A 50 -29.35 4.95 23.59
N ARG A 51 -28.51 3.92 23.40
CA ARG A 51 -28.99 2.54 23.21
C ARG A 51 -29.71 2.01 24.44
N GLY A 52 -29.14 2.23 25.63
CA GLY A 52 -29.77 1.79 26.90
C GLY A 52 -31.13 2.40 27.13
N LEU A 53 -31.28 3.71 26.90
CA LEU A 53 -32.59 4.39 26.99
C LEU A 53 -33.61 3.83 25.98
N GLY A 54 -33.14 3.60 24.72
CA GLY A 54 -34.01 3.01 23.70
C GLY A 54 -34.52 1.61 24.09
N THR A 55 -33.60 0.75 24.56
CA THR A 55 -33.94 -0.62 25.02
C THR A 55 -34.86 -0.58 26.26
N ALA A 56 -34.55 0.28 27.22
CA ALA A 56 -35.41 0.45 28.42
C ALA A 56 -36.82 0.92 28.05
N GLY A 57 -36.94 1.90 27.15
CA GLY A 57 -38.23 2.35 26.64
C GLY A 57 -39.02 1.24 25.94
N GLN A 58 -38.37 0.43 25.15
CA GLN A 58 -38.96 -0.71 24.46
C GLN A 58 -39.48 -1.79 25.46
N ILE A 59 -38.68 -2.13 26.48
CA ILE A 59 -39.07 -3.08 27.52
C ILE A 59 -40.29 -2.54 28.32
N LEU A 60 -40.24 -1.26 28.69
CA LEU A 60 -41.36 -0.61 29.40
C LEU A 60 -42.66 -0.62 28.56
N ALA A 61 -42.54 -0.29 27.27
CA ALA A 61 -43.68 -0.29 26.36
C ALA A 61 -44.28 -1.72 26.21
N ALA A 62 -43.42 -2.74 26.06
CA ALA A 62 -43.89 -4.15 26.00
C ALA A 62 -44.55 -4.57 27.30
N GLY A 63 -43.98 -4.23 28.47
CA GLY A 63 -44.55 -4.52 29.78
C GLY A 63 -45.92 -3.84 29.98
N LEU A 64 -46.03 -2.56 29.63
CA LEU A 64 -47.31 -1.84 29.69
C LEU A 64 -48.35 -2.45 28.74
N ALA A 65 -47.98 -2.89 27.56
CA ALA A 65 -48.86 -3.55 26.61
C ALA A 65 -49.38 -4.88 27.16
N VAL A 66 -48.54 -5.69 27.80
CA VAL A 66 -48.95 -6.96 28.47
C VAL A 66 -49.90 -6.68 29.62
N VAL A 67 -49.59 -5.71 30.50
CA VAL A 67 -50.47 -5.34 31.63
C VAL A 67 -51.81 -4.83 31.12
N SER A 68 -51.83 -3.99 30.08
CA SER A 68 -53.05 -3.48 29.47
C SER A 68 -53.89 -4.60 28.84
N ALA A 69 -53.23 -5.54 28.14
CA ALA A 69 -53.88 -6.71 27.55
C ALA A 69 -54.52 -7.60 28.60
N LEU A 70 -53.85 -7.83 29.74
CA LEU A 70 -54.41 -8.59 30.89
C LEU A 70 -55.58 -7.87 31.52
N TRP A 71 -55.48 -6.56 31.74
CA TRP A 71 -56.56 -5.81 32.42
C TRP A 71 -57.76 -5.66 31.51
N ILE A 72 -57.61 -5.22 30.26
CA ILE A 72 -58.75 -5.05 29.33
C ILE A 72 -59.35 -6.43 28.94
N GLY A 73 -58.42 -7.37 28.55
CA GLY A 73 -58.83 -8.71 28.12
C GLY A 73 -59.43 -9.53 29.26
N GLY A 74 -58.94 -9.42 30.50
CA GLY A 74 -59.48 -10.05 31.70
C GLY A 74 -60.87 -9.60 32.01
N ASN A 75 -61.17 -8.29 31.97
CA ASN A 75 -62.52 -7.76 32.13
C ASN A 75 -63.44 -8.25 30.99
N ALA A 76 -63.02 -8.30 29.77
CA ALA A 76 -63.78 -8.80 28.64
C ALA A 76 -64.11 -10.32 28.75
N VAL A 77 -63.23 -11.11 29.37
CA VAL A 77 -63.49 -12.53 29.68
C VAL A 77 -64.48 -12.63 30.81
N ALA A 78 -64.35 -11.81 31.85
CA ALA A 78 -65.32 -11.79 32.97
C ALA A 78 -66.76 -11.43 32.54
N ASP A 79 -66.90 -10.53 31.56
CA ASP A 79 -68.16 -10.12 30.95
C ASP A 79 -68.67 -11.14 29.90
N GLY A 80 -67.98 -12.25 29.67
CA GLY A 80 -68.34 -13.26 28.67
C GLY A 80 -68.22 -12.84 27.22
N ARG A 81 -67.59 -11.68 26.95
CA ARG A 81 -67.40 -11.11 25.58
C ARG A 81 -66.30 -11.80 24.81
N VAL A 82 -65.31 -12.38 25.51
CA VAL A 82 -64.09 -12.99 24.90
C VAL A 82 -63.75 -14.29 25.62
N GLY A 83 -63.39 -15.32 24.88
CA GLY A 83 -62.92 -16.59 25.47
C GLY A 83 -61.49 -16.54 25.96
N GLY A 84 -61.14 -17.36 26.97
CA GLY A 84 -59.78 -17.40 27.55
C GLY A 84 -58.62 -17.66 26.55
N ARG A 85 -58.90 -18.35 25.43
CA ARG A 85 -57.93 -18.55 24.36
C ARG A 85 -57.53 -17.23 23.70
N ILE A 86 -58.45 -16.33 23.47
CA ILE A 86 -58.17 -15.01 22.86
C ILE A 86 -57.43 -14.13 23.87
N LEU A 87 -57.71 -14.23 25.17
CA LEU A 87 -56.90 -13.54 26.18
C LEU A 87 -55.45 -13.97 26.14
N ALA A 88 -55.17 -15.27 26.00
CA ALA A 88 -53.81 -15.78 25.89
C ALA A 88 -53.10 -15.19 24.65
N VAL A 89 -53.77 -15.13 23.50
CA VAL A 89 -53.20 -14.50 22.28
C VAL A 89 -52.93 -13.02 22.49
N LEU A 90 -53.87 -12.27 23.10
CA LEU A 90 -53.73 -10.85 23.39
C LEU A 90 -52.49 -10.55 24.28
N VAL A 91 -52.22 -11.40 25.26
CA VAL A 91 -51.07 -11.25 26.17
C VAL A 91 -49.75 -11.64 25.52
N LEU A 92 -49.74 -12.71 24.71
CA LEU A 92 -48.53 -13.20 24.07
C LEU A 92 -48.13 -12.37 22.85
N THR A 93 -49.05 -11.69 22.18
CA THR A 93 -48.77 -10.88 20.99
C THR A 93 -47.77 -9.75 21.26
N PRO A 94 -47.90 -8.88 22.28
CA PRO A 94 -46.93 -7.86 22.59
C PRO A 94 -45.54 -8.43 22.92
N LEU A 95 -45.47 -9.61 23.54
CA LEU A 95 -44.23 -10.28 23.89
C LEU A 95 -43.48 -10.78 22.62
N ALA A 96 -44.22 -11.42 21.70
CA ALA A 96 -43.68 -11.85 20.42
C ALA A 96 -43.20 -10.66 19.55
N LEU A 97 -44.01 -9.59 19.52
CA LEU A 97 -43.64 -8.36 18.81
C LEU A 97 -42.36 -7.72 19.39
N HIS A 98 -42.19 -7.74 20.70
CA HIS A 98 -40.99 -7.20 21.35
C HIS A 98 -39.72 -7.89 20.85
N GLU A 99 -39.73 -9.22 20.71
CA GLU A 99 -38.62 -10.00 20.20
C GLU A 99 -38.28 -9.62 18.75
N VAL A 100 -39.26 -9.48 17.88
CA VAL A 100 -39.08 -9.05 16.49
C VAL A 100 -38.54 -7.63 16.41
N PHE A 101 -39.03 -6.68 17.18
CA PHE A 101 -38.54 -5.30 17.19
C PHE A 101 -37.11 -5.18 17.71
N GLY A 102 -36.68 -6.06 18.63
CA GLY A 102 -35.27 -6.13 19.07
C GLY A 102 -34.31 -6.43 17.93
N ALA A 103 -34.67 -7.35 17.05
CA ALA A 103 -33.90 -7.70 15.87
C ALA A 103 -33.76 -6.52 14.88
N PHE A 104 -34.79 -5.70 14.68
CA PHE A 104 -34.74 -4.52 13.81
C PHE A 104 -33.72 -3.48 14.27
N THR A 105 -33.62 -3.26 15.58
CA THR A 105 -32.64 -2.31 16.13
C THR A 105 -31.21 -2.73 15.83
N GLY A 106 -30.89 -4.03 15.95
CA GLY A 106 -29.59 -4.59 15.58
C GLY A 106 -29.30 -4.47 14.08
N ALA A 107 -30.30 -4.79 13.25
CA ALA A 107 -30.20 -4.69 11.81
C ALA A 107 -29.95 -3.23 11.35
N ALA A 108 -30.63 -2.24 11.89
CA ALA A 108 -30.45 -0.83 11.59
C ALA A 108 -29.02 -0.35 11.94
N GLN A 109 -28.46 -0.79 13.07
CA GLN A 109 -27.08 -0.47 13.46
C GLN A 109 -26.06 -1.11 12.52
N THR A 110 -26.27 -2.38 12.15
CA THR A 110 -25.41 -3.09 11.20
C THR A 110 -25.45 -2.42 9.83
N HIS A 111 -26.63 -2.05 9.35
CA HIS A 111 -26.80 -1.32 8.08
C HIS A 111 -26.03 0.00 8.06
N THR A 112 -26.14 0.80 9.14
CA THR A 112 -25.42 2.08 9.23
C THR A 112 -23.90 1.89 9.20
N ARG A 113 -23.39 0.87 9.89
CA ARG A 113 -21.95 0.54 9.88
C ARG A 113 -21.48 0.03 8.52
N ALA A 114 -22.26 -0.86 7.90
CA ALA A 114 -21.96 -1.40 6.57
C ALA A 114 -21.96 -0.30 5.52
N LYS A 115 -22.95 0.61 5.56
CA LYS A 115 -23.00 1.77 4.65
C LYS A 115 -21.77 2.66 4.81
N ALA A 116 -21.34 2.98 6.04
CA ALA A 116 -20.16 3.79 6.28
C ALA A 116 -18.85 3.09 5.84
N ALA A 117 -18.78 1.76 5.94
CA ALA A 117 -17.64 0.99 5.43
C ALA A 117 -17.63 0.97 3.89
N LEU A 118 -18.78 0.73 3.28
CA LEU A 118 -18.95 0.72 1.82
C LEU A 118 -18.57 2.06 1.19
N LEU A 119 -18.99 3.17 1.79
CA LEU A 119 -18.64 4.51 1.27
C LEU A 119 -17.13 4.73 1.24
N ARG A 120 -16.37 4.24 2.24
CA ARG A 120 -14.91 4.33 2.22
C ARG A 120 -14.29 3.47 1.13
N VAL A 121 -14.85 2.28 0.86
CA VAL A 121 -14.40 1.42 -0.24
C VAL A 121 -14.69 2.07 -1.59
N VAL A 122 -15.90 2.60 -1.76
CA VAL A 122 -16.29 3.32 -2.99
C VAL A 122 -15.41 4.54 -3.22
N GLU A 123 -15.10 5.33 -2.18
CA GLU A 123 -14.18 6.48 -2.28
C GLU A 123 -12.81 6.10 -2.84
N VAL A 124 -12.27 4.93 -2.44
CA VAL A 124 -10.99 4.43 -2.97
C VAL A 124 -11.15 3.91 -4.41
N LEU A 125 -12.24 3.17 -4.69
CA LEU A 125 -12.47 2.60 -6.02
C LEU A 125 -12.82 3.66 -7.08
N ASP A 126 -13.50 4.73 -6.68
CA ASP A 126 -13.87 5.84 -7.56
C ASP A 126 -12.77 6.91 -7.64
N ALA A 127 -11.68 6.77 -6.87
CA ALA A 127 -10.56 7.68 -6.97
C ALA A 127 -9.99 7.66 -8.39
N PRO A 128 -9.74 8.83 -9.01
CA PRO A 128 -9.19 8.88 -10.35
C PRO A 128 -7.82 8.21 -10.38
N GLN A 129 -7.61 7.35 -11.37
CA GLN A 129 -6.31 6.73 -11.59
C GLN A 129 -5.30 7.81 -11.96
N VAL A 130 -4.17 7.86 -11.28
CA VAL A 130 -3.13 8.86 -11.51
C VAL A 130 -2.31 8.52 -12.76
N GLY A 131 -1.89 7.27 -12.89
CA GLY A 131 -1.17 6.75 -14.06
C GLY A 131 -1.57 5.30 -14.32
N THR A 132 -1.21 4.76 -15.47
CA THR A 132 -1.56 3.39 -15.87
C THR A 132 -0.54 2.37 -15.38
N GLY A 133 0.69 2.80 -15.07
CA GLY A 133 1.83 1.92 -14.82
C GLY A 133 2.36 1.27 -16.11
N ASP A 134 1.82 1.68 -17.26
CA ASP A 134 2.29 1.24 -18.57
C ASP A 134 3.17 2.33 -19.17
N SER A 135 4.44 2.04 -19.36
CA SER A 135 5.31 2.92 -20.12
C SER A 135 4.87 2.93 -21.59
N PRO A 136 4.82 4.10 -22.25
CA PRO A 136 4.52 4.17 -23.65
C PRO A 136 5.60 3.44 -24.45
N THR A 137 5.26 2.26 -24.99
CA THR A 137 6.19 1.43 -25.75
C THR A 137 6.04 1.72 -27.23
N ALA A 138 7.11 2.20 -27.88
CA ALA A 138 7.21 2.20 -29.33
C ALA A 138 7.58 0.80 -29.83
N GLY A 139 7.21 0.48 -31.09
CA GLY A 139 7.59 -0.80 -31.68
C GLY A 139 9.13 -0.92 -31.72
N ALA A 140 9.65 -2.03 -31.18
CA ALA A 140 11.08 -2.27 -31.12
C ALA A 140 11.71 -2.33 -32.52
N SER A 141 12.65 -1.45 -32.81
CA SER A 141 13.61 -1.58 -33.89
C SER A 141 15.01 -1.55 -33.29
N GLU A 142 15.91 -2.40 -33.79
CA GLU A 142 17.29 -2.49 -33.28
C GLU A 142 18.11 -1.21 -33.43
N GLU A 143 17.64 -0.27 -34.24
CA GLU A 143 18.31 1.02 -34.50
C GLU A 143 17.76 2.18 -33.66
N GLU A 144 16.66 1.97 -32.91
CA GLU A 144 16.05 3.03 -32.10
C GLU A 144 16.60 3.02 -30.66
N PRO A 145 16.77 4.21 -30.04
CA PRO A 145 17.22 4.30 -28.65
C PRO A 145 16.16 3.68 -27.70
N SER A 146 16.64 3.01 -26.65
CA SER A 146 15.74 2.32 -25.71
C SER A 146 14.89 3.28 -24.88
N LEU A 147 15.34 4.51 -24.64
CA LEU A 147 14.60 5.54 -23.90
C LEU A 147 14.77 6.89 -24.61
N VAL A 148 13.65 7.55 -24.92
CA VAL A 148 13.62 8.93 -25.43
C VAL A 148 12.71 9.77 -24.55
N ILE A 149 13.23 10.86 -24.04
CA ILE A 149 12.54 11.89 -23.29
C ILE A 149 12.62 13.18 -24.08
N ASP A 150 11.49 13.78 -24.45
CA ASP A 150 11.41 14.96 -25.29
C ASP A 150 10.54 16.03 -24.63
N GLY A 151 11.17 17.17 -24.29
CA GLY A 151 10.53 18.34 -23.68
C GLY A 151 9.72 18.02 -22.40
N LEU A 152 10.16 17.00 -21.64
CA LEU A 152 9.38 16.43 -20.53
C LEU A 152 9.31 17.39 -19.35
N THR A 153 8.08 17.65 -18.90
CA THR A 153 7.81 18.33 -17.64
C THR A 153 7.16 17.35 -16.66
N VAL A 154 7.78 17.14 -15.50
CA VAL A 154 7.32 16.20 -14.49
C VAL A 154 6.83 16.90 -13.23
N GLY A 155 5.82 16.33 -12.61
CA GLY A 155 5.23 16.78 -11.36
C GLY A 155 3.99 15.96 -11.01
N TRP A 156 3.53 16.06 -9.78
CA TRP A 156 2.30 15.40 -9.37
C TRP A 156 1.08 16.08 -9.98
N PRO A 157 0.03 15.36 -10.38
CA PRO A 157 -1.19 15.95 -10.93
C PRO A 157 -1.79 16.99 -9.99
N GLY A 158 -2.02 18.20 -10.50
CA GLY A 158 -2.50 19.34 -9.72
C GLY A 158 -1.44 20.03 -8.85
N GLY A 159 -0.19 19.56 -8.85
CA GLY A 159 0.95 20.17 -8.19
C GLY A 159 1.77 21.09 -9.11
N HIS A 160 2.83 21.65 -8.55
CA HIS A 160 3.80 22.42 -9.36
C HIS A 160 4.76 21.49 -10.10
N PRO A 161 5.25 21.89 -11.29
CA PRO A 161 6.34 21.21 -11.97
C PRO A 161 7.57 21.10 -11.07
N VAL A 162 8.21 19.93 -11.07
CA VAL A 162 9.43 19.65 -10.31
C VAL A 162 10.67 19.76 -11.22
N LEU A 163 10.56 19.19 -12.43
CA LEU A 163 11.52 19.36 -13.52
C LEU A 163 10.75 19.79 -14.76
N SER A 164 11.37 20.63 -15.58
CA SER A 164 10.76 21.15 -16.81
C SER A 164 11.76 21.08 -17.97
N ASP A 165 11.23 20.85 -19.16
CA ASP A 165 12.00 20.79 -20.42
C ASP A 165 13.16 19.78 -20.38
N VAL A 166 12.89 18.62 -19.81
CA VAL A 166 13.87 17.53 -19.74
C VAL A 166 13.98 16.86 -21.10
N ASN A 167 15.20 16.79 -21.62
CA ASN A 167 15.53 16.14 -22.88
C ASN A 167 16.65 15.13 -22.65
N LEU A 168 16.39 13.86 -22.89
CA LEU A 168 17.36 12.77 -22.69
C LEU A 168 17.07 11.62 -23.64
N THR A 169 18.11 11.15 -24.31
CA THR A 169 18.07 9.92 -25.10
C THR A 169 19.08 8.94 -24.52
N VAL A 170 18.67 7.70 -24.29
CA VAL A 170 19.54 6.61 -23.83
C VAL A 170 19.48 5.50 -24.86
N ALA A 171 20.63 5.20 -25.45
CA ALA A 171 20.76 4.16 -26.44
C ALA A 171 20.67 2.75 -25.82
N THR A 172 20.41 1.75 -26.64
CA THR A 172 20.48 0.34 -26.24
C THR A 172 21.85 0.02 -25.67
N GLY A 173 21.87 -0.57 -24.46
CA GLY A 173 23.11 -0.89 -23.73
C GLY A 173 23.82 0.29 -23.08
N GLU A 174 23.41 1.54 -23.36
CA GLU A 174 23.99 2.72 -22.74
C GLU A 174 23.57 2.86 -21.27
N SER A 175 24.49 3.32 -20.44
CA SER A 175 24.28 3.63 -19.04
C SER A 175 24.50 5.12 -18.75
N VAL A 176 23.48 5.77 -18.17
CA VAL A 176 23.50 7.20 -17.84
C VAL A 176 23.31 7.38 -16.33
N ALA A 177 24.31 7.97 -15.68
CA ALA A 177 24.19 8.38 -14.28
C ALA A 177 23.39 9.69 -14.19
N VAL A 178 22.31 9.69 -13.43
CA VAL A 178 21.49 10.86 -13.14
C VAL A 178 21.91 11.45 -11.80
N VAL A 179 22.50 12.62 -11.84
CA VAL A 179 22.94 13.33 -10.64
C VAL A 179 22.11 14.60 -10.42
N GLY A 180 22.10 15.12 -9.22
CA GLY A 180 21.39 16.33 -8.86
C GLY A 180 21.04 16.36 -7.38
N ARG A 181 20.67 17.54 -6.88
CA ARG A 181 20.35 17.74 -5.45
C ARG A 181 19.21 16.84 -4.98
N SER A 182 19.25 16.46 -3.70
CA SER A 182 18.10 15.74 -3.08
C SER A 182 16.84 16.58 -3.20
N GLY A 183 15.71 15.94 -3.52
CA GLY A 183 14.41 16.60 -3.69
C GLY A 183 14.20 17.31 -5.02
N ILE A 184 15.16 17.33 -5.95
CA ILE A 184 15.00 18.01 -7.24
C ILE A 184 13.97 17.34 -8.17
N GLY A 185 13.60 16.08 -7.92
CA GLY A 185 12.59 15.38 -8.71
C GLY A 185 13.08 14.13 -9.44
N LYS A 186 14.25 13.59 -9.12
CA LYS A 186 14.79 12.37 -9.76
C LYS A 186 13.84 11.17 -9.65
N THR A 187 13.31 10.91 -8.45
CA THR A 187 12.32 9.84 -8.24
C THR A 187 10.98 10.12 -8.93
N THR A 188 10.56 11.40 -9.05
CA THR A 188 9.37 11.78 -9.83
C THR A 188 9.59 11.54 -11.31
N LEU A 189 10.79 11.83 -11.84
CA LEU A 189 11.18 11.51 -13.21
C LEU A 189 11.11 9.99 -13.46
N ALA A 190 11.70 9.18 -12.57
CA ALA A 190 11.62 7.72 -12.63
C ALA A 190 10.16 7.23 -12.65
N ALA A 191 9.31 7.76 -11.77
CA ALA A 191 7.89 7.42 -11.71
C ALA A 191 7.14 7.81 -12.99
N THR A 192 7.52 8.92 -13.63
CA THR A 192 6.92 9.34 -14.91
C THR A 192 7.37 8.44 -16.06
N ILE A 193 8.64 8.04 -16.10
CA ILE A 193 9.16 7.08 -17.11
C ILE A 193 8.43 5.74 -16.99
N MET A 194 8.12 5.28 -15.77
CA MET A 194 7.34 4.07 -15.51
C MET A 194 5.83 4.20 -15.81
N GLY A 195 5.34 5.38 -16.19
CA GLY A 195 3.92 5.62 -16.39
C GLY A 195 3.07 5.66 -15.10
N LEU A 196 3.70 5.67 -13.92
CA LEU A 196 3.00 5.78 -12.63
C LEU A 196 2.46 7.19 -12.39
N ILE A 197 3.12 8.20 -12.95
CA ILE A 197 2.71 9.60 -12.91
C ILE A 197 2.67 10.09 -14.36
N PRO A 198 1.53 10.65 -14.82
CA PRO A 198 1.46 11.18 -16.18
C PRO A 198 2.37 12.41 -16.32
N PRO A 199 3.00 12.64 -17.48
CA PRO A 199 3.76 13.85 -17.74
C PRO A 199 2.82 15.07 -17.72
N LEU A 200 3.31 16.19 -17.18
CA LEU A 200 2.58 17.47 -17.26
C LEU A 200 2.70 18.10 -18.65
N ALA A 201 3.84 17.88 -19.34
CA ALA A 201 4.07 18.23 -20.74
C ALA A 201 5.19 17.37 -21.31
N GLY A 202 5.34 17.34 -22.64
CA GLY A 202 6.33 16.53 -23.34
C GLY A 202 5.96 15.06 -23.41
N SER A 203 6.92 14.21 -23.74
CA SER A 203 6.69 12.77 -23.91
C SER A 203 7.85 11.92 -23.43
N VAL A 204 7.53 10.68 -23.08
CA VAL A 204 8.48 9.60 -22.82
C VAL A 204 8.15 8.44 -23.74
N THR A 205 9.13 7.86 -24.39
CA THR A 205 8.98 6.66 -25.21
C THR A 205 10.05 5.66 -24.86
N THR A 206 9.67 4.39 -24.72
CA THR A 206 10.57 3.27 -24.46
C THR A 206 10.39 2.18 -25.50
N THR A 207 11.45 1.45 -25.87
CA THR A 207 11.34 0.32 -26.81
C THR A 207 11.09 -1.01 -26.13
N GLY A 208 11.37 -1.11 -24.82
CA GLY A 208 11.17 -2.32 -24.01
C GLY A 208 10.46 -2.05 -22.70
N ARG A 209 10.47 -3.03 -21.83
CA ARG A 209 9.88 -2.92 -20.47
C ARG A 209 10.74 -2.03 -19.59
N VAL A 210 10.10 -1.20 -18.79
CA VAL A 210 10.78 -0.43 -17.75
C VAL A 210 10.79 -1.23 -16.45
N ARG A 211 11.99 -1.48 -15.92
CA ARG A 211 12.21 -2.14 -14.63
C ARG A 211 12.82 -1.15 -13.66
N TYR A 212 12.42 -1.25 -12.41
CA TYR A 212 12.82 -0.27 -11.40
C TYR A 212 13.36 -0.93 -10.14
N LEU A 213 14.56 -0.55 -9.76
CA LEU A 213 15.14 -0.78 -8.45
C LEU A 213 14.91 0.47 -7.60
N ALA A 214 13.96 0.42 -6.68
CA ALA A 214 13.66 1.53 -5.81
C ALA A 214 14.64 1.61 -4.64
N GLN A 215 15.00 2.83 -4.22
CA GLN A 215 15.83 3.09 -3.06
C GLN A 215 15.27 2.44 -1.78
N ASN A 216 13.97 2.62 -1.53
CA ASN A 216 13.25 2.06 -0.38
C ASN A 216 12.19 1.07 -0.86
N ALA A 217 12.62 -0.03 -1.49
CA ALA A 217 11.68 -1.01 -2.00
C ALA A 217 11.04 -1.81 -0.86
N HIS A 218 9.72 -1.90 -0.89
CA HIS A 218 8.97 -2.66 0.10
C HIS A 218 9.30 -4.16 0.06
N VAL A 219 9.55 -4.75 1.23
CA VAL A 219 9.70 -6.19 1.42
C VAL A 219 8.41 -6.74 2.00
N PHE A 220 7.76 -7.63 1.28
CA PHE A 220 6.47 -8.19 1.66
C PHE A 220 6.64 -9.28 2.73
N ALA A 221 5.68 -9.36 3.65
CA ALA A 221 5.60 -10.38 4.70
C ALA A 221 5.27 -11.77 4.11
N THR A 222 6.20 -12.33 3.36
CA THR A 222 6.12 -13.65 2.74
C THR A 222 7.49 -14.29 2.63
N SER A 223 7.65 -15.40 1.90
CA SER A 223 8.96 -16.03 1.72
C SER A 223 9.90 -15.16 0.85
N ILE A 224 11.20 -15.38 1.01
CA ILE A 224 12.24 -14.79 0.16
C ILE A 224 11.95 -15.12 -1.33
N SER A 225 11.60 -16.36 -1.62
CA SER A 225 11.27 -16.82 -2.98
C SER A 225 10.09 -16.02 -3.58
N GLU A 226 9.01 -15.83 -2.82
CA GLU A 226 7.86 -15.04 -3.31
C GLU A 226 8.20 -13.55 -3.47
N ASN A 227 9.07 -13.01 -2.62
CA ASN A 227 9.59 -11.66 -2.79
C ASN A 227 10.40 -11.52 -4.08
N VAL A 228 11.24 -12.48 -4.44
CA VAL A 228 12.00 -12.48 -5.71
C VAL A 228 11.05 -12.61 -6.91
N ARG A 229 10.03 -13.46 -6.82
CA ARG A 229 9.03 -13.67 -7.89
C ARG A 229 8.18 -12.45 -8.22
N ILE A 230 8.23 -11.39 -7.44
CA ILE A 230 7.63 -10.11 -7.83
C ILE A 230 8.26 -9.59 -9.13
N GLY A 231 9.56 -9.84 -9.35
CA GLY A 231 10.23 -9.49 -10.60
C GLY A 231 9.82 -10.36 -11.78
N CYS A 232 9.60 -11.67 -11.56
CA CYS A 232 9.10 -12.61 -12.55
C CYS A 232 8.23 -13.66 -11.86
N LYS A 233 6.90 -13.59 -12.11
CA LYS A 233 5.90 -14.44 -11.44
C LYS A 233 6.11 -15.91 -11.68
N ASP A 234 6.53 -16.28 -12.89
CA ASP A 234 6.65 -17.67 -13.35
C ASP A 234 8.08 -18.22 -13.17
N ALA A 235 8.96 -17.47 -12.48
CA ALA A 235 10.32 -17.91 -12.21
C ALA A 235 10.34 -19.23 -11.45
N THR A 236 11.14 -20.18 -11.96
CA THR A 236 11.37 -21.47 -11.34
C THR A 236 12.16 -21.33 -10.04
N LYS A 237 12.19 -22.40 -9.24
CA LYS A 237 12.99 -22.41 -8.01
C LYS A 237 14.49 -22.21 -8.30
N SER A 238 15.00 -22.79 -9.39
CA SER A 238 16.41 -22.64 -9.78
C SER A 238 16.76 -21.21 -10.18
N GLU A 239 15.90 -20.54 -10.95
CA GLU A 239 16.09 -19.13 -11.32
C GLU A 239 16.07 -18.19 -10.11
N VAL A 240 15.16 -18.44 -9.16
CA VAL A 240 15.14 -17.71 -7.90
C VAL A 240 16.45 -17.87 -7.13
N VAL A 241 16.96 -19.12 -7.01
CA VAL A 241 18.24 -19.37 -6.33
C VAL A 241 19.39 -18.68 -7.05
N THR A 242 19.45 -18.79 -8.37
CA THR A 242 20.46 -18.12 -9.18
C THR A 242 20.42 -16.60 -8.99
N ALA A 243 19.24 -15.99 -8.98
CA ALA A 243 19.09 -14.57 -8.77
C ALA A 243 19.52 -14.12 -7.36
N LEU A 244 19.24 -14.95 -6.33
CA LEU A 244 19.71 -14.71 -4.97
C LEU A 244 21.23 -14.79 -4.85
N ASP A 245 21.84 -15.82 -5.46
CA ASP A 245 23.30 -16.00 -5.49
C ASP A 245 23.99 -14.83 -6.18
N ARG A 246 23.46 -14.38 -7.31
CA ARG A 246 23.96 -13.21 -8.06
C ARG A 246 23.81 -11.90 -7.29
N ALA A 247 22.73 -11.76 -6.50
CA ALA A 247 22.55 -10.64 -5.59
C ALA A 247 23.41 -10.75 -4.32
N GLY A 248 24.23 -11.79 -4.17
CA GLY A 248 25.05 -12.04 -2.98
C GLY A 248 24.22 -12.31 -1.71
N LEU A 249 23.01 -12.86 -1.85
CA LEU A 249 22.10 -13.10 -0.74
C LEU A 249 22.04 -14.59 -0.37
N THR A 250 22.76 -14.97 0.68
CA THR A 250 22.85 -16.35 1.16
C THR A 250 21.78 -16.64 2.22
N ILE A 251 20.51 -16.53 1.85
CA ILE A 251 19.36 -16.81 2.73
C ILE A 251 18.48 -17.89 2.08
N PRO A 252 17.98 -18.89 2.86
CA PRO A 252 17.10 -19.91 2.31
C PRO A 252 15.86 -19.28 1.62
N PRO A 253 15.52 -19.68 0.37
CA PRO A 253 14.37 -19.12 -0.37
C PRO A 253 13.03 -19.29 0.34
N GLU A 254 12.89 -20.31 1.17
CA GLU A 254 11.69 -20.65 1.93
C GLU A 254 11.54 -19.84 3.21
N ARG A 255 12.58 -19.10 3.65
CA ARG A 255 12.52 -18.25 4.85
C ARG A 255 11.45 -17.17 4.68
N VAL A 256 10.51 -17.11 5.61
CA VAL A 256 9.50 -16.05 5.68
C VAL A 256 10.09 -14.84 6.38
N VAL A 257 9.91 -13.68 5.80
CA VAL A 257 10.31 -12.38 6.36
C VAL A 257 9.12 -11.64 6.93
N ALA A 258 9.35 -10.80 7.94
CA ALA A 258 8.31 -9.95 8.51
C ALA A 258 8.02 -8.76 7.58
N GLU A 259 6.92 -8.07 7.86
CA GLU A 259 6.51 -6.85 7.16
C GLU A 259 7.66 -5.82 7.18
N ASP A 260 7.85 -5.12 6.07
CA ASP A 260 8.93 -4.15 5.82
C ASP A 260 10.35 -4.71 6.01
N GLY A 261 10.51 -6.03 5.86
CA GLY A 261 11.83 -6.65 6.02
C GLY A 261 12.38 -6.63 7.44
N GLY A 262 11.54 -6.45 8.47
CA GLY A 262 11.95 -6.28 9.88
C GLY A 262 12.81 -7.41 10.46
N THR A 263 13.01 -8.50 9.71
CA THR A 263 13.92 -9.60 10.07
C THR A 263 15.17 -9.66 9.17
N LEU A 264 15.35 -8.68 8.27
CA LEU A 264 16.52 -8.54 7.41
C LEU A 264 17.33 -7.31 7.84
N SER A 265 18.65 -7.36 7.64
CA SER A 265 19.46 -6.15 7.67
C SER A 265 19.20 -5.27 6.44
N GLY A 266 19.52 -3.96 6.48
CA GLY A 266 19.34 -3.06 5.34
C GLY A 266 20.02 -3.59 4.08
N GLY A 267 21.25 -4.11 4.20
CA GLY A 267 21.96 -4.71 3.07
C GLY A 267 21.31 -6.00 2.54
N GLU A 268 20.72 -6.84 3.41
CA GLU A 268 19.97 -8.03 2.96
C GLU A 268 18.68 -7.63 2.23
N ALA A 269 17.97 -6.62 2.73
CA ALA A 269 16.77 -6.09 2.08
C ALA A 269 17.11 -5.53 0.68
N GLN A 270 18.19 -4.75 0.56
CA GLN A 270 18.67 -4.20 -0.71
C GLN A 270 19.03 -5.31 -1.71
N ARG A 271 19.79 -6.33 -1.27
CA ARG A 271 20.14 -7.49 -2.12
C ARG A 271 18.91 -8.30 -2.53
N LEU A 272 17.90 -8.43 -1.67
CA LEU A 272 16.64 -9.08 -2.03
C LEU A 272 15.90 -8.33 -3.14
N VAL A 273 15.86 -7.01 -3.06
CA VAL A 273 15.24 -6.18 -4.10
C VAL A 273 16.03 -6.24 -5.41
N LEU A 274 17.36 -6.30 -5.33
CA LEU A 274 18.19 -6.49 -6.51
C LEU A 274 17.94 -7.85 -7.17
N ALA A 275 17.76 -8.92 -6.38
CA ALA A 275 17.40 -10.24 -6.91
C ALA A 275 16.08 -10.20 -7.71
N ARG A 276 15.11 -9.31 -7.39
CA ARG A 276 13.89 -9.09 -8.19
C ARG A 276 14.20 -8.58 -9.60
N VAL A 277 15.20 -7.70 -9.71
CA VAL A 277 15.62 -7.16 -11.02
C VAL A 277 16.35 -8.23 -11.82
N LEU A 278 17.26 -8.96 -11.17
CA LEU A 278 18.07 -10.02 -11.80
C LEU A 278 17.21 -11.17 -12.30
N VAL A 279 16.26 -11.68 -11.50
CA VAL A 279 15.39 -12.80 -11.92
C VAL A 279 14.52 -12.44 -13.12
N SER A 280 14.06 -11.21 -13.20
CA SER A 280 13.19 -10.75 -14.28
C SER A 280 13.94 -10.62 -15.62
N HIS A 281 15.24 -10.41 -15.58
CA HIS A 281 16.07 -10.30 -16.78
C HIS A 281 16.43 -11.68 -17.35
N ASP A 282 16.76 -12.65 -16.49
CA ASP A 282 17.14 -13.99 -16.90
C ASP A 282 16.00 -14.80 -17.56
N THR A 283 14.74 -14.45 -17.29
CA THR A 283 13.56 -15.15 -17.78
C THR A 283 12.90 -14.50 -18.99
N SER A 284 13.42 -13.38 -19.50
CA SER A 284 12.88 -12.76 -20.72
C SER A 284 13.14 -13.67 -21.93
N GLU A 285 12.07 -14.21 -22.50
CA GLU A 285 12.11 -15.11 -23.66
C GLU A 285 12.53 -14.40 -24.96
N ASP A 286 12.56 -13.06 -24.95
CA ASP A 286 12.92 -12.26 -26.12
C ASP A 286 14.24 -11.52 -25.88
N PRO A 287 15.35 -12.03 -26.46
CA PRO A 287 16.67 -11.37 -26.39
C PRO A 287 16.70 -9.99 -27.08
N SER A 288 15.70 -9.71 -27.93
CA SER A 288 15.55 -8.42 -28.62
C SER A 288 14.81 -7.37 -27.78
N ALA A 289 14.29 -7.74 -26.61
CA ALA A 289 13.64 -6.79 -25.71
C ALA A 289 14.69 -5.86 -25.07
N HIS A 290 14.76 -4.65 -25.60
CA HIS A 290 15.64 -3.59 -25.11
C HIS A 290 15.05 -2.96 -23.85
N ASP A 291 15.17 -3.67 -22.71
CA ASP A 291 14.65 -3.24 -21.42
C ASP A 291 15.34 -1.93 -20.96
N VAL A 292 14.58 -1.10 -20.30
CA VAL A 292 15.08 0.09 -19.60
C VAL A 292 15.17 -0.22 -18.11
N LEU A 293 16.35 -0.17 -17.54
CA LEU A 293 16.59 -0.37 -16.11
C LEU A 293 16.76 1.00 -15.45
N ILE A 294 15.87 1.33 -14.54
CA ILE A 294 16.00 2.49 -13.66
C ILE A 294 16.50 1.98 -12.31
N LEU A 295 17.67 2.44 -11.89
CA LEU A 295 18.31 2.05 -10.64
C LEU A 295 18.40 3.28 -9.74
N ASP A 296 17.68 3.28 -8.63
CA ASP A 296 17.67 4.39 -7.67
C ASP A 296 18.52 4.03 -6.45
N GLU A 297 19.70 4.65 -6.34
CA GLU A 297 20.74 4.44 -5.32
C GLU A 297 21.11 2.94 -5.14
N PRO A 298 21.53 2.23 -6.20
CA PRO A 298 21.68 0.77 -6.17
C PRO A 298 22.78 0.26 -5.23
N SER A 299 23.75 1.10 -4.82
CA SER A 299 24.83 0.75 -3.89
C SER A 299 24.54 1.14 -2.44
N GLU A 300 23.41 1.79 -2.16
CA GLU A 300 23.08 2.24 -0.81
C GLU A 300 22.97 1.06 0.18
N HIS A 301 23.47 1.25 1.39
CA HIS A 301 23.52 0.21 2.44
C HIS A 301 24.41 -1.02 2.14
N LEU A 302 25.20 -0.99 1.06
CA LEU A 302 26.16 -2.04 0.73
C LEU A 302 27.58 -1.58 1.06
N ASP A 303 28.43 -2.51 1.47
CA ASP A 303 29.89 -2.26 1.53
C ASP A 303 30.46 -2.19 0.11
N VAL A 304 31.61 -1.52 -0.03
CA VAL A 304 32.21 -1.22 -1.33
C VAL A 304 32.53 -2.49 -2.15
N GLU A 305 32.99 -3.56 -1.50
CA GLU A 305 33.33 -4.81 -2.18
C GLU A 305 32.08 -5.49 -2.74
N THR A 306 31.05 -5.62 -1.90
CA THR A 306 29.74 -6.18 -2.28
C THR A 306 29.08 -5.34 -3.37
N ALA A 307 29.03 -4.01 -3.21
CA ALA A 307 28.45 -3.11 -4.21
C ALA A 307 29.16 -3.26 -5.57
N THR A 308 30.50 -3.34 -5.55
CA THR A 308 31.32 -3.52 -6.76
C THR A 308 30.96 -4.83 -7.47
N ALA A 309 30.99 -5.95 -6.77
CA ALA A 309 30.70 -7.26 -7.33
C ALA A 309 29.29 -7.36 -7.93
N ILE A 310 28.29 -6.84 -7.22
CA ILE A 310 26.88 -6.83 -7.66
C ILE A 310 26.70 -5.95 -8.90
N MET A 311 27.30 -4.76 -8.90
CA MET A 311 27.20 -3.86 -10.06
C MET A 311 27.90 -4.48 -11.28
N ASP A 312 29.06 -5.10 -11.11
CA ASP A 312 29.76 -5.78 -12.20
C ASP A 312 28.90 -6.93 -12.78
N ASP A 313 28.26 -7.73 -11.93
CA ASP A 313 27.34 -8.78 -12.39
C ASP A 313 26.08 -8.23 -13.09
N LEU A 314 25.50 -7.15 -12.55
CA LEU A 314 24.34 -6.49 -13.15
C LEU A 314 24.66 -5.96 -14.56
N TRP A 315 25.81 -5.25 -14.73
CA TRP A 315 26.23 -4.76 -16.03
C TRP A 315 26.54 -5.89 -17.01
N ALA A 316 27.25 -6.92 -16.56
CA ALA A 316 27.57 -8.08 -17.39
C ALA A 316 26.33 -8.86 -17.86
N SER A 317 25.31 -8.95 -17.01
CA SER A 317 24.07 -9.70 -17.30
C SER A 317 23.05 -8.90 -18.10
N THR A 318 23.19 -7.59 -18.17
CA THR A 318 22.25 -6.70 -18.87
C THR A 318 22.92 -5.87 -19.97
N PRO A 319 23.68 -6.48 -20.91
CA PRO A 319 24.51 -5.76 -21.86
C PRO A 319 23.69 -4.90 -22.85
N HIS A 320 22.46 -5.31 -23.15
CA HIS A 320 21.57 -4.62 -24.09
C HIS A 320 20.54 -3.70 -23.41
N ALA A 321 20.42 -3.75 -22.09
CA ALA A 321 19.49 -2.88 -21.39
C ALA A 321 20.03 -1.44 -21.29
N ALA A 322 19.19 -0.45 -21.62
CA ALA A 322 19.47 0.94 -21.31
C ALA A 322 19.38 1.15 -19.79
N LYS A 323 20.34 1.79 -19.18
CA LYS A 323 20.41 1.98 -17.73
C LYS A 323 20.33 3.45 -17.36
N LEU A 324 19.33 3.81 -16.58
CA LEU A 324 19.22 5.13 -15.95
C LEU A 324 19.52 4.99 -14.46
N VAL A 325 20.69 5.43 -14.04
CA VAL A 325 21.21 5.18 -12.68
C VAL A 325 21.18 6.47 -11.88
N ILE A 326 20.22 6.59 -11.00
CA ILE A 326 20.14 7.70 -10.06
C ILE A 326 21.11 7.40 -8.93
N THR A 327 22.19 8.16 -8.81
CA THR A 327 23.20 7.93 -7.77
C THR A 327 24.03 9.16 -7.46
N HIS A 328 24.60 9.16 -6.27
CA HIS A 328 25.62 10.10 -5.82
C HIS A 328 26.96 9.39 -5.53
N ASP A 329 27.01 8.07 -5.71
CA ASP A 329 28.21 7.25 -5.49
C ASP A 329 29.19 7.39 -6.69
N PRO A 330 30.42 7.93 -6.46
CA PRO A 330 31.40 8.08 -7.52
C PRO A 330 31.81 6.75 -8.19
N LEU A 331 31.77 5.63 -7.46
CA LEU A 331 32.13 4.32 -7.99
C LEU A 331 31.08 3.81 -8.98
N VAL A 332 29.81 4.06 -8.70
CA VAL A 332 28.70 3.73 -9.61
C VAL A 332 28.69 4.67 -10.80
N MET A 333 28.89 5.99 -10.58
CA MET A 333 29.00 6.97 -11.68
C MET A 333 30.11 6.64 -12.66
N ALA A 334 31.27 6.18 -12.16
CA ALA A 334 32.42 5.81 -13.01
C ALA A 334 32.15 4.58 -13.90
N ARG A 335 31.13 3.79 -13.66
CA ARG A 335 30.68 2.67 -14.50
C ARG A 335 29.72 3.08 -15.60
N CYS A 336 29.12 4.26 -15.48
CA CYS A 336 28.19 4.76 -16.48
C CYS A 336 28.96 5.41 -17.65
N ASP A 337 28.38 5.27 -18.84
CA ASP A 337 28.99 5.84 -20.08
C ASP A 337 28.99 7.36 -20.06
N ARG A 338 27.99 7.98 -19.43
CA ARG A 338 27.95 9.43 -19.20
C ARG A 338 27.19 9.80 -17.93
N VAL A 339 27.43 11.01 -17.47
CA VAL A 339 26.75 11.63 -16.35
C VAL A 339 25.83 12.74 -16.86
N TRP A 340 24.61 12.75 -16.41
CA TRP A 340 23.61 13.77 -16.68
C TRP A 340 23.19 14.47 -15.38
N ASP A 341 23.47 15.77 -15.31
CA ASP A 341 23.04 16.59 -14.17
C ASP A 341 21.69 17.22 -14.47
N VAL A 342 20.72 16.98 -13.59
CA VAL A 342 19.34 17.46 -13.74
C VAL A 342 19.07 18.81 -13.07
N GLY A 343 20.07 19.47 -12.49
CA GLY A 343 19.80 20.74 -11.84
C GLY A 343 20.94 21.57 -11.39
#